data_891147ccb8370b5dfbd2c81539e74258
#
_entry.id   891147ccb8370b5dfbd2c81539e74258
#
_cell.length_a   1.000
_cell.length_b   1.000
_cell.length_c   1.000
_cell.angle_alpha   90.00
_cell.angle_beta   90.00
_cell.angle_gamma   90.00
#
_symmetry.space_group_name_H-M   'P 1'
#
loop_
_entity.id
_entity.type
_entity.pdbx_description
1 polymer ?
#
loop_
_entity_poly.entity_id
_entity_poly.type
_entity_poly.pdbx_seq_one_letter_code
_entity_poly.pdbx_strand_id
1 'polypeptide(L)'
;MIDYKFNEDKNINELKNHIDSTYDSHYSKEKFQATEFIIDGGHGTGFCVGNIMKYAQRYGKKGDRAQARKDLMKILHYAIIQLHVHDTENYNTIKINKEFHYEIGKLV
;
A
#
# COMPACT_ATOMS: atom_id res chain seq x y z
N MET A 1 16.27 -26.23 -4.89
CA MET A 1 16.01 -24.77 -4.95
C MET A 1 14.78 -24.48 -5.77
N ILE A 2 14.05 -23.43 -5.40
CA ILE A 2 12.85 -23.02 -6.13
C ILE A 2 13.26 -22.29 -7.40
N ASP A 3 12.67 -22.67 -8.52
CA ASP A 3 12.87 -22.00 -9.80
C ASP A 3 11.72 -21.00 -10.03
N TYR A 4 11.94 -19.77 -9.58
CA TYR A 4 10.93 -18.72 -9.66
C TYR A 4 10.68 -18.31 -11.11
N LYS A 5 9.44 -18.39 -11.57
CA LYS A 5 9.08 -18.16 -12.97
C LYS A 5 8.93 -16.68 -13.33
N PHE A 6 8.69 -15.81 -12.36
CA PHE A 6 8.41 -14.40 -12.58
C PHE A 6 9.38 -13.49 -11.85
N ASN A 7 10.57 -13.96 -11.55
CA ASN A 7 11.61 -13.20 -10.83
C ASN A 7 11.13 -12.71 -9.45
N GLU A 8 10.27 -13.47 -8.78
CA GLU A 8 9.69 -13.07 -7.50
C GLU A 8 10.76 -12.77 -6.45
N ASP A 9 11.76 -13.62 -6.36
CA ASP A 9 12.88 -13.45 -5.42
C ASP A 9 13.65 -12.15 -5.67
N LYS A 10 14.00 -11.89 -6.93
CA LYS A 10 14.69 -10.65 -7.33
C LYS A 10 13.82 -9.43 -7.07
N ASN A 11 12.55 -9.49 -7.44
CA ASN A 11 11.63 -8.35 -7.30
C ASN A 11 11.31 -8.07 -5.82
N ILE A 12 11.24 -9.09 -4.97
CA ILE A 12 11.09 -8.88 -3.53
C ILE A 12 12.30 -8.15 -2.96
N ASN A 13 13.52 -8.52 -3.37
CA ASN A 13 14.73 -7.82 -2.94
C ASN A 13 14.74 -6.36 -3.40
N GLU A 14 14.34 -6.11 -4.65
CA GLU A 14 14.24 -4.74 -5.17
C GLU A 14 13.18 -3.94 -4.44
N LEU A 15 12.05 -4.55 -4.09
CA LEU A 15 11.01 -3.91 -3.30
C LEU A 15 11.54 -3.51 -1.92
N LYS A 16 12.30 -4.39 -1.27
CA LYS A 16 12.92 -4.05 0.01
C LYS A 16 13.85 -2.85 -0.12
N ASN A 17 14.69 -2.83 -1.15
CA ASN A 17 15.58 -1.71 -1.41
C ASN A 17 14.80 -0.41 -1.67
N HIS A 18 13.70 -0.49 -2.41
CA HIS A 18 12.82 0.66 -2.64
C HIS A 18 12.25 1.18 -1.33
N ILE A 19 11.74 0.28 -0.48
CA ILE A 19 11.19 0.66 0.83
C ILE A 19 12.27 1.30 1.69
N ASP A 20 13.46 0.69 1.77
CA ASP A 20 14.58 1.22 2.53
C ASP A 20 14.92 2.65 2.09
N SER A 21 14.90 2.91 0.78
CA SER A 21 15.19 4.24 0.25
C SER A 21 14.16 5.29 0.68
N THR A 22 12.93 4.89 0.95
CA THR A 22 11.90 5.84 1.41
C THR A 22 12.12 6.30 2.85
N TYR A 23 12.91 5.57 3.64
CA TYR A 23 13.23 5.93 5.02
C TYR A 23 14.46 6.83 5.15
N ASP A 24 15.24 7.01 4.09
CA ASP A 24 16.55 7.69 4.14
C ASP A 24 16.49 9.21 3.98
N SER A 25 15.34 9.79 3.62
CA SER A 25 15.24 11.24 3.40
C SER A 25 14.64 11.95 4.60
N HIS A 26 15.01 13.24 4.79
CA HIS A 26 14.38 14.09 5.82
C HIS A 26 12.87 14.21 5.61
N TYR A 27 12.43 14.16 4.38
CA TYR A 27 11.03 14.23 4.00
C TYR A 27 10.25 13.00 4.47
N SER A 28 10.91 11.84 4.56
CA SER A 28 10.27 10.57 4.92
C SER A 28 9.73 10.57 6.35
N LYS A 29 10.41 11.24 7.28
CA LYS A 29 10.00 11.27 8.68
C LYS A 29 8.59 11.87 8.84
N GLU A 30 8.34 13.01 8.22
CA GLU A 30 7.03 13.67 8.26
C GLU A 30 5.97 12.84 7.55
N LYS A 31 6.31 12.25 6.42
CA LYS A 31 5.40 11.38 5.66
C LYS A 31 4.95 10.18 6.48
N PHE A 32 5.87 9.51 7.18
CA PHE A 32 5.53 8.35 7.97
C PHE A 32 4.79 8.73 9.25
N GLN A 33 5.09 9.88 9.85
CA GLN A 33 4.30 10.40 10.96
C GLN A 33 2.85 10.66 10.55
N ALA A 34 2.63 11.25 9.37
CA ALA A 34 1.30 11.46 8.82
C ALA A 34 0.57 10.14 8.58
N THR A 35 1.27 9.15 8.02
CA THR A 35 0.71 7.82 7.77
C THR A 35 0.31 7.14 9.08
N GLU A 36 1.17 7.18 10.09
CA GLU A 36 0.87 6.64 11.41
C GLU A 36 -0.37 7.31 12.03
N PHE A 37 -0.47 8.63 11.92
CA PHE A 37 -1.62 9.38 12.41
C PHE A 37 -2.92 8.93 11.71
N ILE A 38 -2.87 8.75 10.40
CA ILE A 38 -4.02 8.29 9.61
C ILE A 38 -4.44 6.88 10.05
N ILE A 39 -3.47 5.98 10.23
CA ILE A 39 -3.72 4.60 10.67
C ILE A 39 -4.31 4.60 12.07
N ASP A 40 -3.72 5.35 12.99
CA ASP A 40 -4.18 5.44 14.38
C ASP A 40 -5.60 6.02 14.48
N GLY A 41 -5.95 6.89 13.54
CA GLY A 41 -7.30 7.46 13.45
C GLY A 41 -8.34 6.52 12.84
N GLY A 42 -7.96 5.31 12.45
CA GLY A 42 -8.88 4.33 11.89
C GLY A 42 -9.09 4.43 10.38
N HIS A 43 -8.26 5.21 9.69
CA HIS A 43 -8.39 5.44 8.24
C HIS A 43 -7.32 4.74 7.40
N GLY A 44 -6.57 3.81 8.00
CA GLY A 44 -5.45 3.14 7.33
C GLY A 44 -5.85 2.39 6.08
N THR A 45 -6.92 1.61 6.14
CA THR A 45 -7.39 0.81 5.00
C THR A 45 -7.78 1.70 3.82
N GLY A 46 -8.59 2.73 4.05
CA GLY A 46 -8.99 3.68 3.00
C GLY A 46 -7.79 4.39 2.39
N PHE A 47 -6.85 4.80 3.22
CA PHE A 47 -5.61 5.44 2.78
C PHE A 47 -4.77 4.51 1.91
N CYS A 48 -4.50 3.29 2.37
CA CYS A 48 -3.66 2.33 1.64
C CYS A 48 -4.30 1.88 0.34
N VAL A 49 -5.56 1.45 0.39
CA VAL A 49 -6.29 0.99 -0.80
C VAL A 49 -6.46 2.11 -1.80
N GLY A 50 -6.77 3.33 -1.34
CA GLY A 50 -6.86 4.50 -2.20
C GLY A 50 -5.57 4.80 -2.94
N ASN A 51 -4.43 4.70 -2.27
CA ASN A 51 -3.13 4.88 -2.92
C ASN A 51 -2.80 3.76 -3.90
N ILE A 52 -3.14 2.51 -3.57
CA ILE A 52 -2.99 1.39 -4.51
C ILE A 52 -3.79 1.67 -5.78
N MET A 53 -5.04 2.08 -5.66
CA MET A 53 -5.89 2.40 -6.79
C MET A 53 -5.35 3.57 -7.61
N LYS A 54 -4.87 4.61 -6.95
CA LYS A 54 -4.26 5.78 -7.60
C LYS A 54 -3.10 5.38 -8.51
N TYR A 55 -2.17 4.59 -7.99
CA TYR A 55 -0.99 4.18 -8.76
C TYR A 55 -1.33 3.13 -9.82
N ALA A 56 -2.29 2.25 -9.55
CA ALA A 56 -2.77 1.30 -10.54
C ALA A 56 -3.42 2.00 -11.72
N GLN A 57 -4.24 3.01 -11.46
CA GLN A 57 -4.89 3.81 -12.51
C GLN A 57 -3.86 4.60 -13.33
N ARG A 58 -2.80 5.09 -12.70
CA ARG A 58 -1.75 5.88 -13.34
C ARG A 58 -0.75 5.03 -14.15
N TYR A 59 -0.63 3.76 -13.81
CA TYR A 59 0.38 2.87 -14.39
C TYR A 59 0.33 2.90 -15.92
N GLY A 60 1.50 3.20 -16.53
CA GLY A 60 1.66 3.24 -17.98
C GLY A 60 1.08 4.48 -18.65
N LYS A 61 0.45 5.39 -17.92
CA LYS A 61 -0.19 6.59 -18.48
C LYS A 61 0.61 7.86 -18.28
N LYS A 62 1.54 7.86 -17.36
CA LYS A 62 2.33 9.04 -17.00
C LYS A 62 3.79 8.67 -16.85
N GLY A 63 4.66 9.45 -17.51
CA GLY A 63 6.08 9.26 -17.46
C GLY A 63 6.55 8.13 -18.39
N ASP A 64 7.79 7.73 -18.22
CA ASP A 64 8.42 6.69 -19.02
C ASP A 64 8.26 5.30 -18.37
N ARG A 65 8.93 4.31 -18.94
CA ARG A 65 8.89 2.93 -18.42
C ARG A 65 9.45 2.82 -17.00
N ALA A 66 10.48 3.60 -16.67
CA ALA A 66 11.05 3.61 -15.32
C ALA A 66 10.06 4.18 -14.31
N GLN A 67 9.32 5.23 -14.68
CA GLN A 67 8.28 5.79 -13.82
C GLN A 67 7.14 4.78 -13.62
N ALA A 68 6.73 4.08 -14.66
CA ALA A 68 5.72 3.03 -14.56
C ALA A 68 6.16 1.93 -13.59
N ARG A 69 7.42 1.54 -13.62
CA ARG A 69 7.97 0.55 -12.70
C ARG A 69 7.95 1.05 -11.26
N LYS A 70 8.26 2.33 -11.04
CA LYS A 70 8.14 2.96 -9.70
C LYS A 70 6.70 2.95 -9.20
N ASP A 71 5.73 3.16 -10.07
CA ASP A 71 4.31 3.09 -9.69
C ASP A 71 3.94 1.68 -9.17
N LEU A 72 4.45 0.62 -9.81
CA LEU A 72 4.27 -0.74 -9.31
C LEU A 72 4.91 -0.95 -7.94
N MET A 73 6.11 -0.40 -7.71
CA MET A 73 6.76 -0.49 -6.41
C MET A 73 5.96 0.23 -5.32
N LYS A 74 5.35 1.37 -5.65
CA LYS A 74 4.49 2.10 -4.71
C LYS A 74 3.23 1.30 -4.37
N ILE A 75 2.61 0.65 -5.36
CA ILE A 75 1.46 -0.23 -5.14
C ILE A 75 1.84 -1.33 -4.14
N LEU A 76 2.97 -1.97 -4.34
CA LEU A 76 3.45 -3.05 -3.47
C LEU A 76 3.75 -2.53 -2.06
N HIS A 77 4.38 -1.36 -1.94
CA HIS A 77 4.67 -0.76 -0.64
C HIS A 77 3.39 -0.46 0.14
N TYR A 78 2.39 0.16 -0.50
CA TYR A 78 1.10 0.41 0.16
C TYR A 78 0.38 -0.89 0.52
N ALA A 79 0.53 -1.94 -0.28
CA ALA A 79 -0.04 -3.25 0.06
C ALA A 79 0.63 -3.85 1.31
N ILE A 80 1.94 -3.66 1.46
CA ILE A 80 2.66 -4.08 2.67
C ILE A 80 2.19 -3.30 3.89
N ILE A 81 2.00 -1.98 3.75
CA ILE A 81 1.45 -1.16 4.85
C ILE A 81 0.04 -1.65 5.20
N GLN A 82 -0.76 -2.01 4.20
CA GLN A 82 -2.10 -2.56 4.44
C GLN A 82 -2.04 -3.89 5.17
N LEU A 83 -1.06 -4.74 4.91
CA LEU A 83 -0.86 -5.97 5.69
C LEU A 83 -0.65 -5.64 7.17
N HIS A 84 0.17 -4.63 7.46
CA HIS A 84 0.37 -4.17 8.83
C HIS A 84 -0.94 -3.67 9.45
N VAL A 85 -1.70 -2.85 8.74
CA VAL A 85 -3.00 -2.36 9.20
C VAL A 85 -3.94 -3.54 9.49
N HIS A 86 -4.01 -4.49 8.56
CA HIS A 86 -4.84 -5.68 8.71
C HIS A 86 -4.48 -6.48 9.97
N ASP A 87 -3.18 -6.70 10.18
CA ASP A 87 -2.70 -7.53 11.27
C ASP A 87 -2.84 -6.86 12.64
N THR A 88 -2.85 -5.52 12.67
CA THR A 88 -2.92 -4.76 13.92
C THR A 88 -4.31 -4.25 14.25
N GLU A 89 -5.26 -4.29 13.33
CA GLU A 89 -6.63 -3.90 13.60
C GLU A 89 -7.35 -4.94 14.45
N ASN A 90 -8.22 -4.45 15.34
CA ASN A 90 -9.09 -5.32 16.13
C ASN A 90 -10.11 -6.00 15.22
N TYR A 91 -10.34 -7.29 15.44
CA TYR A 91 -11.31 -8.07 14.67
C TYR A 91 -12.69 -7.41 14.60
N ASN A 92 -13.16 -6.85 15.71
CA ASN A 92 -14.47 -6.18 15.76
C ASN A 92 -14.50 -4.93 14.86
N THR A 93 -13.40 -4.18 14.82
CA THR A 93 -13.28 -3.02 13.93
C THR A 93 -13.35 -3.43 12.47
N ILE A 94 -12.63 -4.49 12.10
CA ILE A 94 -12.65 -5.02 10.73
C ILE A 94 -14.06 -5.46 10.34
N LYS A 95 -14.76 -6.15 11.23
CA LYS A 95 -16.13 -6.62 11.01
C LYS A 95 -17.09 -5.45 10.80
N ILE A 96 -17.01 -4.43 11.64
CA ILE A 96 -17.85 -3.23 11.52
C ILE A 96 -17.61 -2.53 10.18
N ASN A 97 -16.35 -2.38 9.76
CA ASN A 97 -16.00 -1.77 8.48
C ASN A 97 -16.57 -2.55 7.31
N LYS A 98 -16.53 -3.88 7.35
CA LYS A 98 -17.11 -4.74 6.31
C LYS A 98 -18.63 -4.60 6.25
N GLU A 99 -19.29 -4.59 7.39
CA GLU A 99 -20.74 -4.41 7.47
C GLU A 99 -21.16 -3.04 6.93
N PHE A 100 -20.41 -1.99 7.27
CA PHE A 100 -20.66 -0.64 6.79
C PHE A 100 -20.54 -0.56 5.26
N HIS A 101 -19.49 -1.11 4.68
CA HIS A 101 -19.31 -1.13 3.23
C HIS A 101 -20.40 -1.92 2.53
N TYR A 102 -20.83 -3.03 3.13
CA TYR A 102 -21.93 -3.84 2.59
C TYR A 102 -23.24 -3.04 2.55
N GLU A 103 -23.56 -2.32 3.63
CA GLU A 103 -24.78 -1.49 3.70
C GLU A 103 -24.75 -0.36 2.68
N ILE A 104 -23.60 0.31 2.51
CA ILE A 104 -23.44 1.33 1.48
C ILE A 104 -23.65 0.73 0.09
N GLY A 105 -23.12 -0.44 -0.18
CA GLY A 105 -23.29 -1.14 -1.44
C GLY A 105 -24.76 -1.46 -1.75
N LYS A 106 -25.57 -1.74 -0.73
CA LYS A 106 -27.00 -1.97 -0.89
C LYS A 106 -27.79 -0.71 -1.25
N LEU A 107 -27.30 0.45 -0.82
CA LEU A 107 -27.97 1.72 -1.05
C LEU A 107 -27.71 2.28 -2.44
N VAL A 108 -26.73 1.77 -3.13
CA VAL A 108 -26.34 2.16 -4.47
C VAL A 108 -26.89 1.21 -5.51
#